data_6929b597f86f4de3423099bbc86c014d
#
_entry.id   6929b597f86f4de3423099bbc86c014d
#
_cell.length_a   1.000
_cell.length_b   1.000
_cell.length_c   1.000
_cell.angle_alpha   90.00
_cell.angle_beta   90.00
_cell.angle_gamma   90.00
#
_symmetry.space_group_name_H-M   'P 1'
#
loop_
_entity.id
_entity.type
_entity.pdbx_description
1 polymer ?
#
loop_
_entity_poly.entity_id
_entity_poly.type
_entity_poly.pdbx_seq_one_letter_code
_entity_poly.pdbx_strand_id
1 'polypeptide(L)'
;MKSRTALIVGSTGLIGGHCLRLLLESGLYERVISLTRRPSGLTHAGLKEVLIDFDRLESHVKEFRADDVFCCLGTTIKKAVTRENFVRVDHDYPLIAANTAYSRGARRFFVVSAMGASSSSRIFYNRVKGDLERDLKKIGFDSLHIFRPSLLVGERSESRPGEKIAAVIMRALDPFFFGPLKNYRSISAEK
;
A
#
# COMPACT_ATOMS: atom_id res chain seq x y z
N MET A 1 28.50 -2.54 -4.82
CA MET A 1 27.27 -1.75 -4.57
C MET A 1 26.87 -1.94 -3.12
N LYS A 2 26.40 -0.89 -2.43
CA LYS A 2 25.95 -1.04 -1.04
C LYS A 2 24.70 -1.91 -1.04
N SER A 3 24.71 -2.98 -0.26
CA SER A 3 23.57 -3.87 -0.07
C SER A 3 22.38 -3.08 0.47
N ARG A 4 21.22 -3.15 -0.19
CA ARG A 4 20.02 -2.41 0.18
C ARG A 4 18.97 -3.34 0.78
N THR A 5 18.23 -2.82 1.73
CA THR A 5 17.10 -3.52 2.35
C THR A 5 15.80 -2.80 2.02
N ALA A 6 14.79 -3.54 1.55
CA ALA A 6 13.41 -3.06 1.44
C ALA A 6 12.58 -3.54 2.62
N LEU A 7 11.65 -2.72 3.07
CA LEU A 7 10.57 -3.10 3.98
C LEU A 7 9.24 -2.98 3.24
N ILE A 8 8.38 -3.97 3.35
CA ILE A 8 7.02 -3.88 2.84
C ILE A 8 5.99 -4.16 3.93
N VAL A 9 4.96 -3.32 4.01
CA VAL A 9 3.78 -3.51 4.82
C VAL A 9 2.55 -3.66 3.93
N GLY A 10 1.69 -4.67 4.23
CA GLY A 10 0.53 -4.98 3.39
C GLY A 10 0.80 -5.93 2.22
N SER A 11 1.86 -6.73 2.29
CA SER A 11 2.31 -7.71 1.29
C SER A 11 1.28 -8.78 0.92
N THR A 12 0.30 -9.07 1.77
CA THR A 12 -0.77 -10.05 1.50
C THR A 12 -1.99 -9.45 0.79
N GLY A 13 -1.97 -8.16 0.48
CA GLY A 13 -2.96 -7.49 -0.35
C GLY A 13 -2.70 -7.66 -1.84
N LEU A 14 -3.65 -7.23 -2.70
CA LEU A 14 -3.54 -7.33 -4.16
C LEU A 14 -2.24 -6.67 -4.67
N ILE A 15 -2.06 -5.37 -4.44
CA ILE A 15 -0.86 -4.65 -4.88
C ILE A 15 0.37 -5.14 -4.13
N GLY A 16 0.24 -5.31 -2.80
CA GLY A 16 1.37 -5.70 -1.97
C GLY A 16 1.96 -7.06 -2.35
N GLY A 17 1.12 -8.02 -2.78
CA GLY A 17 1.59 -9.32 -3.24
C GLY A 17 2.42 -9.23 -4.53
N HIS A 18 1.98 -8.42 -5.51
CA HIS A 18 2.76 -8.16 -6.73
C HIS A 18 4.04 -7.37 -6.39
N CYS A 19 3.93 -6.35 -5.56
CA CYS A 19 5.07 -5.55 -5.12
C CYS A 19 6.14 -6.42 -4.43
N LEU A 20 5.74 -7.32 -3.51
CA LEU A 20 6.65 -8.22 -2.84
C LEU A 20 7.43 -9.10 -3.82
N ARG A 21 6.75 -9.71 -4.80
CA ARG A 21 7.41 -10.52 -5.84
C ARG A 21 8.41 -9.70 -6.65
N LEU A 22 7.99 -8.54 -7.15
CA LEU A 22 8.86 -7.65 -7.91
C LEU A 22 10.08 -7.20 -7.11
N LEU A 23 9.95 -6.91 -5.82
CA LEU A 23 11.06 -6.54 -4.95
C LEU A 23 12.07 -7.69 -4.82
N LEU A 24 11.59 -8.93 -4.65
CA LEU A 24 12.43 -10.13 -4.54
C LEU A 24 13.16 -10.44 -5.85
N GLU A 25 12.49 -10.25 -6.98
CA GLU A 25 13.00 -10.57 -8.33
C GLU A 25 13.90 -9.46 -8.91
N SER A 26 13.80 -8.24 -8.39
CA SER A 26 14.48 -7.05 -8.95
C SER A 26 16.01 -7.09 -8.91
N GLY A 27 16.60 -7.89 -8.02
CA GLY A 27 18.05 -7.86 -7.73
C GLY A 27 18.55 -6.56 -7.07
N LEU A 28 17.67 -5.60 -6.79
CA LEU A 28 18.02 -4.31 -6.18
C LEU A 28 18.21 -4.41 -4.66
N TYR A 29 17.59 -5.40 -4.04
CA TYR A 29 17.59 -5.60 -2.60
C TYR A 29 18.17 -6.97 -2.24
N GLU A 30 19.15 -6.96 -1.36
CA GLU A 30 19.67 -8.19 -0.77
C GLU A 30 18.65 -8.81 0.19
N ARG A 31 17.86 -7.96 0.84
CA ARG A 31 16.84 -8.38 1.80
C ARG A 31 15.55 -7.60 1.61
N VAL A 32 14.45 -8.31 1.63
CA VAL A 32 13.09 -7.76 1.70
C VAL A 32 12.46 -8.21 3.02
N ILE A 33 12.11 -7.27 3.88
CA ILE A 33 11.42 -7.52 5.15
C ILE A 33 9.93 -7.30 4.90
N SER A 34 9.11 -8.33 5.12
CA SER A 34 7.66 -8.25 4.99
C SER A 34 7.01 -8.28 6.38
N LEU A 35 6.39 -7.19 6.79
CA LEU A 35 5.58 -7.14 8.02
C LEU A 35 4.14 -7.44 7.67
N THR A 36 3.61 -8.53 8.20
CA THR A 36 2.29 -9.05 7.82
C THR A 36 1.57 -9.69 8.99
N ARG A 37 0.23 -9.75 8.92
CA ARG A 37 -0.62 -10.43 9.93
C ARG A 37 -0.72 -11.93 9.74
N ARG A 38 -0.45 -12.39 8.53
CA ARG A 38 -0.55 -13.81 8.13
C ARG A 38 0.55 -14.12 7.10
N PRO A 39 1.03 -15.36 7.03
CA PRO A 39 2.04 -15.73 6.05
C PRO A 39 1.61 -15.41 4.62
N SER A 40 2.56 -14.95 3.80
CA SER A 40 2.34 -14.70 2.37
C SER A 40 2.30 -15.99 1.55
N GLY A 41 2.84 -17.06 2.08
CA GLY A 41 3.03 -18.33 1.38
C GLY A 41 4.22 -18.34 0.40
N LEU A 42 4.99 -17.25 0.35
CA LEU A 42 6.18 -17.16 -0.49
C LEU A 42 7.42 -17.62 0.27
N THR A 43 8.28 -18.39 -0.42
CA THR A 43 9.60 -18.78 0.07
C THR A 43 10.66 -18.22 -0.87
N HIS A 44 11.58 -17.41 -0.33
CA HIS A 44 12.69 -16.82 -1.09
C HIS A 44 13.85 -16.52 -0.16
N ALA A 45 15.08 -16.75 -0.59
CA ALA A 45 16.28 -16.58 0.24
C ALA A 45 16.46 -15.14 0.76
N GLY A 46 16.05 -14.13 -0.03
CA GLY A 46 16.08 -12.71 0.34
C GLY A 46 14.87 -12.25 1.15
N LEU A 47 13.87 -13.10 1.42
CA LEU A 47 12.66 -12.73 2.15
C LEU A 47 12.83 -12.98 3.65
N LYS A 48 12.62 -11.95 4.47
CA LYS A 48 12.38 -12.06 5.91
C LYS A 48 10.93 -11.70 6.20
N GLU A 49 10.10 -12.70 6.43
CA GLU A 49 8.72 -12.47 6.83
C GLU A 49 8.59 -12.42 8.36
N VAL A 50 7.91 -11.38 8.87
CA VAL A 50 7.67 -11.18 10.29
C VAL A 50 6.17 -11.03 10.52
N LEU A 51 5.62 -11.95 11.31
CA LEU A 51 4.22 -11.88 11.71
C LEU A 51 4.07 -10.87 12.84
N ILE A 52 3.21 -9.87 12.63
CA ILE A 52 3.00 -8.78 13.56
C ILE A 52 1.51 -8.51 13.81
N ASP A 53 1.24 -7.94 14.95
CA ASP A 53 0.00 -7.24 15.23
C ASP A 53 0.16 -5.76 14.89
N PHE A 54 -0.63 -5.25 13.95
CA PHE A 54 -0.54 -3.84 13.53
C PHE A 54 -0.97 -2.88 14.63
N ASP A 55 -1.76 -3.31 15.62
CA ASP A 55 -2.08 -2.50 16.79
C ASP A 55 -0.85 -2.32 17.74
N ARG A 56 0.22 -3.09 17.48
CA ARG A 56 1.48 -3.06 18.25
C ARG A 56 2.70 -2.80 17.39
N LEU A 57 2.54 -2.04 16.28
CA LEU A 57 3.66 -1.73 15.37
C LEU A 57 4.90 -1.21 16.09
N GLU A 58 4.70 -0.40 17.12
CA GLU A 58 5.79 0.20 17.91
C GLU A 58 6.63 -0.85 18.66
N SER A 59 6.09 -2.04 18.95
CA SER A 59 6.87 -3.12 19.55
C SER A 59 7.85 -3.78 18.57
N HIS A 60 7.70 -3.55 17.28
CA HIS A 60 8.50 -4.13 16.20
C HIS A 60 9.51 -3.16 15.58
N VAL A 61 9.89 -2.10 16.30
CA VAL A 61 10.80 -1.03 15.82
C VAL A 61 12.10 -1.56 15.22
N LYS A 62 12.62 -2.68 15.71
CA LYS A 62 13.87 -3.29 15.22
C LYS A 62 13.78 -3.74 13.76
N GLU A 63 12.59 -4.12 13.32
CA GLU A 63 12.33 -4.61 11.98
C GLU A 63 12.24 -3.48 10.94
N PHE A 64 12.09 -2.23 11.39
CA PHE A 64 11.96 -1.06 10.52
C PHE A 64 13.29 -0.50 9.99
N ARG A 65 14.40 -1.20 10.19
CA ARG A 65 15.69 -0.79 9.65
C ARG A 65 15.79 -1.21 8.17
N ALA A 66 15.43 -0.30 7.30
CA ALA A 66 15.44 -0.47 5.85
C ALA A 66 15.84 0.82 5.14
N ASP A 67 16.32 0.73 3.89
CA ASP A 67 16.62 1.88 3.03
C ASP A 67 15.34 2.42 2.40
N ASP A 68 14.48 1.53 1.95
CA ASP A 68 13.23 1.81 1.23
C ASP A 68 12.05 1.13 1.89
N VAL A 69 10.94 1.85 2.00
CA VAL A 69 9.72 1.34 2.61
C VAL A 69 8.55 1.42 1.65
N PHE A 70 7.88 0.29 1.45
CA PHE A 70 6.72 0.14 0.58
C PHE A 70 5.47 -0.11 1.41
N CYS A 71 4.56 0.86 1.44
CA CYS A 71 3.31 0.79 2.16
C CYS A 71 2.16 0.50 1.21
N CYS A 72 1.71 -0.75 1.21
CA CYS A 72 0.56 -1.24 0.47
C CYS A 72 -0.64 -1.54 1.39
N LEU A 73 -0.64 -0.96 2.60
CA LEU A 73 -1.76 -1.07 3.51
C LEU A 73 -2.98 -0.35 2.98
N GLY A 74 -4.13 -0.96 3.19
CA GLY A 74 -5.40 -0.38 2.86
C GLY A 74 -6.53 -1.39 3.03
N THR A 75 -7.73 -0.87 3.27
CA THR A 75 -8.93 -1.67 3.39
C THR A 75 -10.07 -1.03 2.60
N THR A 76 -11.25 -1.57 2.69
CA THR A 76 -12.47 -0.94 2.18
C THR A 76 -13.37 -0.60 3.36
N ILE A 77 -14.26 0.39 3.18
CA ILE A 77 -15.25 0.75 4.21
C ILE A 77 -16.04 -0.49 4.64
N LYS A 78 -16.40 -1.36 3.69
CA LYS A 78 -17.11 -2.61 3.97
C LYS A 78 -16.30 -3.59 4.84
N LYS A 79 -14.98 -3.74 4.58
CA LYS A 79 -14.10 -4.64 5.37
C LYS A 79 -13.73 -4.05 6.72
N ALA A 80 -13.62 -2.74 6.80
CA ALA A 80 -13.33 -2.05 8.05
C ALA A 80 -14.48 -2.13 9.05
N VAL A 81 -15.71 -2.31 8.56
CA VAL A 81 -16.96 -2.36 9.34
C VAL A 81 -17.32 -1.01 9.95
N THR A 82 -16.36 -0.32 10.56
CA THR A 82 -16.56 1.02 11.16
C THR A 82 -15.64 2.06 10.50
N ARG A 83 -15.98 3.33 10.66
CA ARG A 83 -15.14 4.44 10.17
C ARG A 83 -13.82 4.53 10.93
N GLU A 84 -13.84 4.26 12.21
CA GLU A 84 -12.67 4.27 13.09
C GLU A 84 -11.66 3.20 12.65
N ASN A 85 -12.12 1.99 12.39
CA ASN A 85 -11.27 0.92 11.87
C ASN A 85 -10.73 1.26 10.46
N PHE A 86 -11.53 1.94 9.63
CA PHE A 86 -11.05 2.41 8.33
C PHE A 86 -9.91 3.41 8.50
N VAL A 87 -10.08 4.43 9.36
CA VAL A 87 -9.02 5.42 9.65
C VAL A 87 -7.78 4.70 10.18
N ARG A 88 -7.93 3.78 11.13
CA ARG A 88 -6.82 3.02 11.69
C ARG A 88 -5.98 2.32 10.60
N VAL A 89 -6.63 1.62 9.67
CA VAL A 89 -5.91 0.84 8.64
C VAL A 89 -5.39 1.72 7.49
N ASP A 90 -6.13 2.74 7.09
CA ASP A 90 -5.85 3.53 5.90
C ASP A 90 -5.13 4.86 6.19
N HIS A 91 -4.96 5.21 7.46
CA HIS A 91 -4.22 6.40 7.91
C HIS A 91 -3.22 6.07 9.02
N ASP A 92 -3.68 5.56 10.18
CA ASP A 92 -2.84 5.49 11.39
C ASP A 92 -1.69 4.48 11.24
N TYR A 93 -1.96 3.24 10.80
CA TYR A 93 -0.90 2.24 10.61
C TYR A 93 0.13 2.67 9.54
N PRO A 94 -0.26 3.18 8.36
CA PRO A 94 0.70 3.75 7.40
C PRO A 94 1.55 4.87 7.99
N LEU A 95 0.94 5.77 8.77
CA LEU A 95 1.65 6.90 9.38
C LEU A 95 2.61 6.44 10.46
N ILE A 96 2.21 5.51 11.35
CA ILE A 96 3.09 4.92 12.36
C ILE A 96 4.25 4.19 11.68
N ALA A 97 3.97 3.39 10.66
CA ALA A 97 5.01 2.69 9.91
C ALA A 97 6.02 3.67 9.28
N ALA A 98 5.54 4.77 8.70
CA ALA A 98 6.38 5.78 8.10
C ALA A 98 7.27 6.49 9.13
N ASN A 99 6.70 6.96 10.24
CA ASN A 99 7.46 7.61 11.32
C ASN A 99 8.50 6.67 11.92
N THR A 100 8.12 5.41 12.18
CA THR A 100 9.03 4.41 12.72
C THR A 100 10.17 4.14 11.75
N ALA A 101 9.88 3.93 10.47
CA ALA A 101 10.89 3.68 9.46
C ALA A 101 11.85 4.88 9.29
N TYR A 102 11.32 6.09 9.25
CA TYR A 102 12.12 7.31 9.18
C TYR A 102 13.08 7.44 10.37
N SER A 103 12.59 7.22 11.58
CA SER A 103 13.42 7.25 12.80
C SER A 103 14.50 6.15 12.80
N ARG A 104 14.31 5.08 12.03
CA ARG A 104 15.27 3.96 11.86
C ARG A 104 16.20 4.12 10.66
N GLY A 105 16.13 5.27 9.97
CA GLY A 105 17.06 5.66 8.91
C GLY A 105 16.58 5.41 7.49
N ALA A 106 15.32 5.02 7.31
CA ALA A 106 14.73 4.94 5.98
C ALA A 106 14.70 6.31 5.32
N ARG A 107 15.08 6.38 4.04
CA ARG A 107 15.15 7.62 3.28
C ARG A 107 14.09 7.76 2.21
N ARG A 108 13.53 6.64 1.74
CA ARG A 108 12.51 6.62 0.70
C ARG A 108 11.27 5.89 1.17
N PHE A 109 10.12 6.51 0.93
CA PHE A 109 8.84 5.94 1.29
C PHE A 109 7.90 5.94 0.08
N PHE A 110 7.33 4.78 -0.21
CA PHE A 110 6.42 4.53 -1.31
C PHE A 110 5.07 4.12 -0.74
N VAL A 111 4.00 4.84 -1.07
CA VAL A 111 2.67 4.57 -0.51
C VAL A 111 1.61 4.47 -1.59
N VAL A 112 0.74 3.48 -1.46
CA VAL A 112 -0.45 3.35 -2.28
C VAL A 112 -1.60 4.12 -1.62
N SER A 113 -1.98 5.22 -2.27
CA SER A 113 -3.12 6.06 -1.93
C SER A 113 -4.30 5.74 -2.85
N ALA A 114 -5.07 6.72 -3.27
CA ALA A 114 -6.18 6.56 -4.19
C ALA A 114 -6.39 7.80 -5.05
N MET A 115 -6.91 7.61 -6.26
CA MET A 115 -7.41 8.72 -7.06
C MET A 115 -8.50 9.49 -6.29
N GLY A 116 -8.46 10.82 -6.36
CA GLY A 116 -9.36 11.70 -5.64
C GLY A 116 -9.01 11.92 -4.17
N ALA A 117 -7.87 11.39 -3.67
CA ALA A 117 -7.39 11.67 -2.32
C ALA A 117 -7.18 13.17 -2.12
N SER A 118 -7.87 13.73 -1.11
CA SER A 118 -7.78 15.14 -0.74
C SER A 118 -8.29 15.32 0.68
N SER A 119 -7.52 16.02 1.53
CA SER A 119 -7.93 16.33 2.92
C SER A 119 -9.16 17.24 3.00
N SER A 120 -9.48 17.97 1.92
CA SER A 120 -10.69 18.81 1.82
C SER A 120 -11.89 18.07 1.22
N SER A 121 -11.77 16.79 0.87
CA SER A 121 -12.86 16.04 0.25
C SER A 121 -14.04 15.84 1.19
N ARG A 122 -15.26 16.01 0.66
CA ARG A 122 -16.50 15.66 1.37
C ARG A 122 -16.72 14.15 1.43
N ILE A 123 -16.07 13.38 0.53
CA ILE A 123 -16.13 11.92 0.51
C ILE A 123 -15.16 11.39 1.59
N PHE A 124 -15.69 10.67 2.57
CA PHE A 124 -14.94 10.17 3.73
C PHE A 124 -13.68 9.39 3.32
N TYR A 125 -13.80 8.44 2.39
CA TYR A 125 -12.68 7.65 1.87
C TYR A 125 -11.55 8.54 1.34
N ASN A 126 -11.89 9.49 0.46
CA ASN A 126 -10.92 10.37 -0.17
C ASN A 126 -10.27 11.32 0.84
N ARG A 127 -11.03 11.75 1.86
CA ARG A 127 -10.52 12.60 2.93
C ARG A 127 -9.48 11.87 3.76
N VAL A 128 -9.76 10.64 4.22
CA VAL A 128 -8.80 9.85 4.99
C VAL A 128 -7.50 9.60 4.22
N LYS A 129 -7.60 9.26 2.92
CA LYS A 129 -6.41 9.12 2.07
C LYS A 129 -5.67 10.44 1.89
N GLY A 130 -6.38 11.55 1.74
CA GLY A 130 -5.79 12.88 1.66
C GLY A 130 -5.11 13.33 2.95
N ASP A 131 -5.70 13.00 4.10
CA ASP A 131 -5.11 13.27 5.41
C ASP A 131 -3.79 12.50 5.59
N LEU A 132 -3.77 11.20 5.23
CA LEU A 132 -2.54 10.41 5.22
C LEU A 132 -1.45 11.07 4.36
N GLU A 133 -1.77 11.44 3.12
CA GLU A 133 -0.79 12.06 2.22
C GLU A 133 -0.26 13.38 2.77
N ARG A 134 -1.14 14.21 3.38
CA ARG A 134 -0.75 15.45 4.04
C ARG A 134 0.23 15.20 5.18
N ASP A 135 -0.05 14.20 6.01
CA ASP A 135 0.75 13.94 7.20
C ASP A 135 2.07 13.24 6.87
N LEU A 136 2.11 12.36 5.86
CA LEU A 136 3.35 11.78 5.35
C LEU A 136 4.34 12.83 4.81
N LYS A 137 3.84 13.90 4.16
CA LYS A 137 4.67 15.00 3.64
C LYS A 137 5.42 15.77 4.73
N LYS A 138 4.96 15.71 5.98
CA LYS A 138 5.59 16.39 7.12
C LYS A 138 6.76 15.60 7.73
N ILE A 139 6.92 14.30 7.42
CA ILE A 139 7.94 13.45 8.04
C ILE A 139 9.35 13.81 7.59
N GLY A 140 9.51 14.22 6.33
CA GLY A 140 10.81 14.69 5.80
C GLY A 140 11.67 13.60 5.14
N PHE A 141 11.07 12.56 4.54
CA PHE A 141 11.79 11.61 3.70
C PHE A 141 12.53 12.33 2.56
N ASP A 142 13.72 11.84 2.20
CA ASP A 142 14.47 12.35 1.04
C ASP A 142 13.64 12.15 -0.25
N SER A 143 12.81 11.09 -0.30
CA SER A 143 11.90 10.84 -1.40
C SER A 143 10.61 10.19 -0.89
N LEU A 144 9.48 10.85 -1.14
CA LEU A 144 8.13 10.34 -0.87
C LEU A 144 7.39 10.14 -2.18
N HIS A 145 7.06 8.89 -2.50
CA HIS A 145 6.31 8.51 -3.69
C HIS A 145 4.88 8.12 -3.33
N ILE A 146 3.92 8.87 -3.82
CA ILE A 146 2.49 8.66 -3.57
C ILE A 146 1.84 8.16 -4.86
N PHE A 147 1.43 6.90 -4.89
CA PHE A 147 0.72 6.32 -6.01
C PHE A 147 -0.79 6.45 -5.80
N ARG A 148 -1.47 7.08 -6.74
CA ARG A 148 -2.92 7.30 -6.72
C ARG A 148 -3.59 6.50 -7.84
N PRO A 149 -3.70 5.17 -7.70
CA PRO A 149 -4.36 4.37 -8.73
C PRO A 149 -5.84 4.72 -8.81
N SER A 150 -6.40 4.50 -10.01
CA SER A 150 -7.84 4.41 -10.23
C SER A 150 -8.37 3.07 -9.71
N LEU A 151 -9.52 2.61 -10.20
CA LEU A 151 -10.06 1.32 -9.82
C LEU A 151 -9.08 0.20 -10.22
N LEU A 152 -8.59 -0.52 -9.22
CA LEU A 152 -7.67 -1.64 -9.41
C LEU A 152 -8.46 -2.92 -9.68
N VAL A 153 -8.16 -3.54 -10.82
CA VAL A 153 -8.72 -4.82 -11.23
C VAL A 153 -7.62 -5.87 -11.14
N GLY A 154 -7.89 -6.98 -10.45
CA GLY A 154 -6.95 -8.11 -10.34
C GLY A 154 -7.57 -9.29 -9.61
N GLU A 155 -6.97 -10.46 -9.78
CA GLU A 155 -7.34 -11.65 -9.02
C GLU A 155 -6.96 -11.46 -7.55
N ARG A 156 -7.94 -11.58 -6.67
CA ARG A 156 -7.74 -11.57 -5.21
C ARG A 156 -8.08 -12.95 -4.68
N SER A 157 -7.32 -13.40 -3.68
CA SER A 157 -7.59 -14.64 -2.95
C SER A 157 -8.98 -14.70 -2.30
N GLU A 158 -9.65 -13.55 -2.18
CA GLU A 158 -11.03 -13.43 -1.71
C GLU A 158 -11.92 -12.85 -2.80
N SER A 159 -12.89 -13.62 -3.29
CA SER A 159 -13.86 -13.16 -4.28
C SER A 159 -14.83 -12.14 -3.68
N ARG A 160 -14.97 -11.01 -4.33
CA ARG A 160 -15.94 -9.96 -3.98
C ARG A 160 -16.98 -9.87 -5.09
N PRO A 161 -18.20 -10.40 -4.90
CA PRO A 161 -19.19 -10.43 -5.97
C PRO A 161 -19.54 -9.04 -6.52
N GLY A 162 -19.62 -8.01 -5.66
CA GLY A 162 -19.89 -6.64 -6.12
C GLY A 162 -18.74 -5.97 -6.85
N GLU A 163 -17.47 -6.31 -6.56
CA GLU A 163 -16.31 -5.76 -7.28
C GLU A 163 -16.13 -6.42 -8.66
N LYS A 164 -16.49 -7.70 -8.82
CA LYS A 164 -16.51 -8.35 -10.14
C LYS A 164 -17.49 -7.65 -11.08
N ILE A 165 -18.69 -7.32 -10.60
CA ILE A 165 -19.68 -6.59 -11.39
C ILE A 165 -19.19 -5.18 -11.71
N ALA A 166 -18.67 -4.45 -10.74
CA ALA A 166 -18.10 -3.12 -10.96
C ALA A 166 -16.89 -3.15 -11.92
N ALA A 167 -16.01 -4.14 -11.81
CA ALA A 167 -14.88 -4.33 -12.70
C ALA A 167 -15.32 -4.65 -14.15
N VAL A 168 -16.36 -5.47 -14.32
CA VAL A 168 -16.92 -5.77 -15.65
C VAL A 168 -17.56 -4.52 -16.25
N ILE A 169 -18.35 -3.77 -15.48
CA ILE A 169 -18.98 -2.52 -15.93
C ILE A 169 -17.90 -1.48 -16.29
N MET A 170 -16.88 -1.30 -15.46
CA MET A 170 -15.79 -0.35 -15.73
C MET A 170 -14.97 -0.76 -16.94
N ARG A 171 -14.66 -2.07 -17.11
CA ARG A 171 -14.01 -2.57 -18.34
C ARG A 171 -14.85 -2.32 -19.58
N ALA A 172 -16.17 -2.49 -19.50
CA ALA A 172 -17.07 -2.19 -20.60
C ALA A 172 -17.12 -0.69 -20.93
N LEU A 173 -16.91 0.17 -19.92
CA LEU A 173 -16.89 1.62 -20.07
C LEU A 173 -15.50 2.19 -20.41
N ASP A 174 -14.41 1.43 -20.22
CA ASP A 174 -13.04 1.86 -20.51
C ASP A 174 -12.84 2.43 -21.93
N PRO A 175 -13.49 1.90 -22.99
CA PRO A 175 -13.41 2.48 -24.32
C PRO A 175 -13.98 3.90 -24.44
N PHE A 176 -14.90 4.29 -23.55
CA PHE A 176 -15.55 5.60 -23.54
C PHE A 176 -14.78 6.68 -22.76
N PHE A 177 -13.73 6.28 -22.03
CA PHE A 177 -12.86 7.22 -21.33
C PHE A 177 -11.76 7.75 -22.27
N PHE A 178 -12.02 8.88 -22.94
CA PHE A 178 -11.09 9.57 -23.82
C PHE A 178 -10.57 10.89 -23.21
N GLY A 179 -9.45 11.39 -23.71
CA GLY A 179 -8.88 12.68 -23.31
C GLY A 179 -8.60 12.74 -21.81
N PRO A 180 -9.06 13.78 -21.08
CA PRO A 180 -8.84 13.94 -19.65
C PRO A 180 -9.41 12.79 -18.80
N LEU A 181 -10.43 12.08 -19.30
CA LEU A 181 -11.07 10.95 -18.63
C LEU A 181 -10.25 9.67 -18.73
N LYS A 182 -9.21 9.62 -19.55
CA LYS A 182 -8.33 8.44 -19.70
C LYS A 182 -7.71 8.00 -18.36
N ASN A 183 -7.49 8.94 -17.45
CA ASN A 183 -6.94 8.66 -16.12
C ASN A 183 -7.89 7.87 -15.22
N TYR A 184 -9.17 7.75 -15.57
CA TYR A 184 -10.18 6.99 -14.80
C TYR A 184 -10.35 5.56 -15.30
N ARG A 185 -9.61 5.13 -16.32
CA ARG A 185 -9.61 3.73 -16.76
C ARG A 185 -9.15 2.80 -15.67
N SER A 186 -9.69 1.60 -15.68
CA SER A 186 -9.26 0.53 -14.78
C SER A 186 -7.80 0.14 -15.06
N ILE A 187 -7.05 -0.17 -14.00
CA ILE A 187 -5.64 -0.58 -14.09
C ILE A 187 -5.51 -1.99 -13.53
N SER A 188 -4.82 -2.88 -14.28
CA SER A 188 -4.43 -4.19 -13.74
C SER A 188 -3.39 -3.99 -12.65
N ALA A 189 -3.50 -4.77 -11.57
CA ALA A 189 -2.55 -4.73 -10.46
C ALA A 189 -1.15 -5.25 -10.84
N GLU A 190 -1.03 -5.89 -12.02
CA GLU A 190 0.24 -6.42 -12.58
C GLU A 190 1.03 -5.38 -13.38
N LYS A 191 0.40 -4.25 -13.71
CA LYS A 191 1.05 -3.11 -14.40
C LYS A 191 1.55 -2.09 -13.39
#